data_0ad1bea8640a670343b98de8fcb338ba
#
_entry.id   0ad1bea8640a670343b98de8fcb338ba
#
_cell.length_a   1.000
_cell.length_b   1.000
_cell.length_c   1.000
_cell.angle_alpha   90.00
_cell.angle_beta   90.00
_cell.angle_gamma   90.00
#
_symmetry.space_group_name_H-M   'P 1'
#
loop_
_entity.id
_entity.type
_entity.pdbx_description
1 polymer ?
#
loop_
_entity_poly.entity_id
_entity_poly.type
_entity_poly.pdbx_seq_one_letter_code
_entity_poly.pdbx_strand_id
1 'polypeptide(L)'
;QPHVRPIQRGKRPNPTEFGQKLHLSVVGGFTFLEQTCWSNFNEGCDLTAAVEDYRRKFDCYPEAVLADKIYQTRANRAFCKERGIRLTDPALGRPKTGETDRKQKRQMYKDACDRNAVEGRNGNAKRRFGLDLIAAKLDETAKTEAALILLAMNAAHALERWLLRFFQESPFWRILWLPRGSIMFFQ
;
A
#
# COMPACT_ATOMS: atom_id res chain seq x y z
N GLN A 1 6.44 -25.11 14.17
CA GLN A 1 5.56 -24.24 14.96
C GLN A 1 4.10 -24.66 14.69
N PRO A 2 3.26 -24.89 15.71
CA PRO A 2 1.93 -25.47 15.51
C PRO A 2 0.93 -24.54 14.81
N HIS A 3 1.16 -23.24 14.79
CA HIS A 3 0.32 -22.23 14.13
C HIS A 3 0.70 -21.97 12.68
N VAL A 4 1.89 -22.32 12.24
CA VAL A 4 2.36 -22.09 10.87
C VAL A 4 1.64 -23.04 9.90
N ARG A 5 1.10 -22.48 8.83
CA ARG A 5 0.38 -23.21 7.78
C ARG A 5 1.00 -22.94 6.42
N PRO A 6 0.98 -23.92 5.50
CA PRO A 6 1.41 -23.70 4.13
C PRO A 6 0.41 -22.79 3.40
N ILE A 7 0.93 -21.77 2.74
CA ILE A 7 0.17 -20.85 1.89
C ILE A 7 0.53 -21.15 0.45
N GLN A 8 -0.43 -21.67 -0.31
CA GLN A 8 -0.23 -21.94 -1.74
C GLN A 8 -0.40 -20.65 -2.54
N ARG A 9 0.64 -20.24 -3.25
CA ARG A 9 0.63 -19.02 -4.06
C ARG A 9 0.57 -19.27 -5.57
N GLY A 10 0.73 -20.51 -6.02
CA GLY A 10 0.69 -20.86 -7.43
C GLY A 10 1.80 -20.27 -8.29
N LYS A 11 2.81 -19.61 -7.69
CA LYS A 11 3.96 -19.02 -8.38
C LYS A 11 5.13 -20.00 -8.43
N ARG A 12 5.76 -20.16 -9.60
CA ARG A 12 7.01 -20.89 -9.74
C ARG A 12 8.20 -19.97 -9.46
N PRO A 13 9.34 -20.44 -8.88
CA PRO A 13 9.64 -21.84 -8.54
C PRO A 13 9.07 -22.33 -7.21
N ASN A 14 8.67 -21.45 -6.28
CA ASN A 14 8.19 -21.83 -4.95
C ASN A 14 6.67 -21.66 -4.84
N PRO A 15 5.87 -22.71 -5.11
CA PRO A 15 4.41 -22.62 -5.10
C PRO A 15 3.84 -22.49 -3.67
N THR A 16 4.62 -22.87 -2.65
CA THR A 16 4.20 -22.87 -1.25
C THR A 16 5.12 -21.99 -0.43
N GLU A 17 4.55 -21.06 0.31
CA GLU A 17 5.23 -20.23 1.30
C GLU A 17 4.75 -20.61 2.70
N PHE A 18 5.61 -20.46 3.68
CA PHE A 18 5.28 -20.64 5.09
C PHE A 18 5.47 -19.31 5.81
N GLY A 19 4.48 -18.88 6.55
CA GLY A 19 4.57 -17.62 7.27
C GLY A 19 3.21 -17.05 7.63
N GLN A 20 3.27 -15.88 8.25
CA GLN A 20 2.10 -15.10 8.59
C GLN A 20 1.65 -14.29 7.38
N LYS A 21 0.36 -14.36 7.06
CA LYS A 21 -0.26 -13.51 6.04
C LYS A 21 -0.60 -12.16 6.69
N LEU A 22 -0.05 -11.10 6.13
CA LEU A 22 -0.26 -9.73 6.61
C LEU A 22 -1.16 -9.00 5.62
N HIS A 23 -2.27 -8.45 6.10
CA HIS A 23 -3.10 -7.52 5.36
C HIS A 23 -2.66 -6.10 5.72
N LEU A 24 -2.15 -5.37 4.72
CA LEU A 24 -1.56 -4.05 4.89
C LEU A 24 -2.31 -3.02 4.07
N SER A 25 -2.51 -1.83 4.64
CA SER A 25 -2.95 -0.65 3.90
C SER A 25 -1.87 0.43 3.90
N VAL A 26 -1.89 1.30 2.89
CA VAL A 26 -0.96 2.42 2.79
C VAL A 26 -1.75 3.71 2.62
N VAL A 27 -1.55 4.66 3.52
CA VAL A 27 -2.22 5.96 3.52
C VAL A 27 -1.17 7.06 3.65
N GLY A 28 -1.08 7.95 2.68
CA GLY A 28 -0.11 9.05 2.70
C GLY A 28 1.36 8.60 2.78
N GLY A 29 1.65 7.35 2.35
CA GLY A 29 2.97 6.72 2.44
C GLY A 29 3.24 6.00 3.76
N PHE A 30 2.33 6.03 4.74
CA PHE A 30 2.41 5.26 5.97
C PHE A 30 1.71 3.92 5.79
N THR A 31 2.30 2.85 6.31
CA THR A 31 1.78 1.48 6.22
C THR A 31 1.11 1.09 7.53
N PHE A 32 -0.12 0.61 7.43
CA PHE A 32 -0.91 0.14 8.57
C PHE A 32 -1.11 -1.37 8.48
N LEU A 33 -1.01 -2.05 9.62
CA LEU A 33 -1.33 -3.46 9.76
C LEU A 33 -2.82 -3.57 10.07
N GLU A 34 -3.60 -4.04 9.10
CA GLU A 34 -5.05 -4.18 9.27
C GLU A 34 -5.39 -5.54 9.88
N GLN A 35 -4.76 -6.61 9.40
CA GLN A 35 -5.01 -7.96 9.89
C GLN A 35 -3.78 -8.85 9.75
N THR A 36 -3.67 -9.84 10.63
CA THR A 36 -2.67 -10.91 10.55
C THR A 36 -3.35 -12.27 10.68
N CYS A 37 -2.95 -13.23 9.86
CA CYS A 37 -3.49 -14.59 9.91
C CYS A 37 -2.44 -15.61 9.48
N TRP A 38 -2.47 -16.79 10.11
CA TRP A 38 -1.63 -17.93 9.71
C TRP A 38 -2.33 -18.86 8.72
N SER A 39 -3.65 -18.73 8.61
CA SER A 39 -4.44 -19.48 7.64
C SER A 39 -4.62 -18.68 6.36
N ASN A 40 -4.80 -19.40 5.26
CA ASN A 40 -5.15 -18.73 4.02
C ASN A 40 -6.61 -18.23 4.10
N PHE A 41 -6.82 -16.93 4.00
CA PHE A 41 -8.12 -16.29 3.99
C PHE A 41 -8.35 -15.50 2.70
N ASN A 42 -9.61 -15.26 2.37
CA ASN A 42 -9.97 -14.44 1.21
C ASN A 42 -9.91 -12.96 1.59
N GLU A 43 -8.84 -12.29 1.17
CA GLU A 43 -8.62 -10.85 1.42
C GLU A 43 -9.77 -9.98 0.88
N GLY A 44 -10.47 -10.44 -0.15
CA GLY A 44 -11.59 -9.71 -0.73
C GLY A 44 -12.74 -9.42 0.25
N CYS A 45 -12.84 -10.18 1.36
CA CYS A 45 -13.84 -9.96 2.39
C CYS A 45 -13.48 -8.85 3.39
N ASP A 46 -12.19 -8.48 3.46
CA ASP A 46 -11.68 -7.61 4.51
C ASP A 46 -11.77 -6.12 4.17
N LEU A 47 -12.10 -5.77 2.91
CA LEU A 47 -12.14 -4.38 2.45
C LEU A 47 -13.08 -3.52 3.30
N THR A 48 -14.27 -4.03 3.61
CA THR A 48 -15.26 -3.30 4.41
C THR A 48 -14.72 -2.97 5.79
N ALA A 49 -14.11 -3.95 6.47
CA ALA A 49 -13.51 -3.76 7.79
C ALA A 49 -12.36 -2.74 7.72
N ALA A 50 -11.48 -2.84 6.74
CA ALA A 50 -10.35 -1.91 6.56
C ALA A 50 -10.83 -0.47 6.28
N VAL A 51 -11.90 -0.28 5.52
CA VAL A 51 -12.47 1.05 5.27
C VAL A 51 -13.14 1.64 6.51
N GLU A 52 -13.83 0.83 7.32
CA GLU A 52 -14.40 1.29 8.59
C GLU A 52 -13.28 1.59 9.61
N ASP A 53 -12.18 0.86 9.61
CA ASP A 53 -10.99 1.15 10.41
C ASP A 53 -10.32 2.46 9.97
N TYR A 54 -10.25 2.71 8.67
CA TYR A 54 -9.80 4.00 8.14
C TYR A 54 -10.66 5.13 8.69
N ARG A 55 -11.98 5.00 8.63
CA ARG A 55 -12.91 6.00 9.17
C ARG A 55 -12.69 6.25 10.67
N ARG A 56 -12.46 5.19 11.46
CA ARG A 56 -12.16 5.33 12.90
C ARG A 56 -10.83 6.06 13.17
N LYS A 57 -9.82 5.84 12.32
CA LYS A 57 -8.49 6.45 12.45
C LYS A 57 -8.47 7.92 12.00
N PHE A 58 -9.22 8.26 10.96
CA PHE A 58 -9.14 9.57 10.29
C PHE A 58 -10.43 10.41 10.35
N ASP A 59 -11.46 9.92 10.98
CA ASP A 59 -12.79 10.55 11.14
C ASP A 59 -13.50 10.89 9.83
N CYS A 60 -13.09 10.26 8.73
CA CYS A 60 -13.69 10.41 7.39
C CYS A 60 -13.51 9.14 6.57
N TYR A 61 -14.34 8.96 5.54
CA TYR A 61 -14.12 7.90 4.55
C TYR A 61 -13.03 8.29 3.56
N PRO A 62 -12.27 7.31 3.01
CA PRO A 62 -11.29 7.60 1.97
C PRO A 62 -11.99 8.04 0.68
N GLU A 63 -11.39 8.98 -0.06
CA GLU A 63 -11.87 9.41 -1.38
C GLU A 63 -11.82 8.25 -2.39
N ALA A 64 -10.76 7.44 -2.32
CA ALA A 64 -10.56 6.30 -3.21
C ALA A 64 -9.86 5.15 -2.49
N VAL A 65 -10.23 3.92 -2.89
CA VAL A 65 -9.56 2.69 -2.49
C VAL A 65 -8.90 2.07 -3.71
N LEU A 66 -7.57 1.95 -3.66
CA LEU A 66 -6.75 1.32 -4.69
C LEU A 66 -6.46 -0.12 -4.25
N ALA A 67 -7.21 -1.06 -4.77
CA ALA A 67 -7.13 -2.45 -4.36
C ALA A 67 -6.94 -3.39 -5.58
N ASP A 68 -6.45 -4.59 -5.34
CA ASP A 68 -6.31 -5.62 -6.37
C ASP A 68 -7.67 -6.20 -6.78
N LYS A 69 -7.70 -6.94 -7.88
CA LYS A 69 -8.94 -7.52 -8.44
C LYS A 69 -9.69 -8.41 -7.46
N ILE A 70 -8.99 -9.04 -6.53
CA ILE A 70 -9.61 -9.90 -5.50
C ILE A 70 -10.62 -9.13 -4.61
N TYR A 71 -10.42 -7.82 -4.43
CA TYR A 71 -11.29 -6.96 -3.65
C TYR A 71 -12.50 -6.43 -4.42
N GLN A 72 -12.57 -6.69 -5.74
CA GLN A 72 -13.59 -6.15 -6.65
C GLN A 72 -14.90 -6.95 -6.64
N THR A 73 -15.31 -7.44 -5.48
CA THR A 73 -16.57 -8.17 -5.29
C THR A 73 -17.78 -7.25 -5.50
N ARG A 74 -18.93 -7.81 -5.84
CA ARG A 74 -20.18 -7.04 -5.96
C ARG A 74 -20.54 -6.34 -4.65
N ALA A 75 -20.32 -7.01 -3.52
CA ALA A 75 -20.60 -6.47 -2.19
C ALA A 75 -19.70 -5.24 -1.89
N ASN A 76 -18.39 -5.35 -2.14
CA ASN A 76 -17.45 -4.24 -1.91
C ASN A 76 -17.74 -3.04 -2.82
N ARG A 77 -18.13 -3.27 -4.07
CA ARG A 77 -18.55 -2.21 -4.99
C ARG A 77 -19.81 -1.49 -4.51
N ALA A 78 -20.81 -2.23 -4.03
CA ALA A 78 -22.02 -1.66 -3.47
C ALA A 78 -21.71 -0.83 -2.22
N PHE A 79 -20.91 -1.36 -1.31
CA PHE A 79 -20.45 -0.69 -0.09
C PHE A 79 -19.73 0.62 -0.37
N CYS A 80 -18.75 0.59 -1.29
CA CYS A 80 -18.00 1.79 -1.67
C CYS A 80 -18.90 2.83 -2.36
N LYS A 81 -19.79 2.40 -3.26
CA LYS A 81 -20.73 3.28 -3.97
C LYS A 81 -21.68 4.00 -3.01
N GLU A 82 -22.22 3.30 -2.02
CA GLU A 82 -23.14 3.84 -1.01
C GLU A 82 -22.48 4.96 -0.19
N ARG A 83 -21.14 4.86 0.04
CA ARG A 83 -20.36 5.81 0.83
C ARG A 83 -19.62 6.86 -0.02
N GLY A 84 -19.87 6.90 -1.32
CA GLY A 84 -19.19 7.81 -2.24
C GLY A 84 -17.70 7.53 -2.43
N ILE A 85 -17.23 6.34 -2.07
CA ILE A 85 -15.83 5.93 -2.19
C ILE A 85 -15.56 5.43 -3.60
N ARG A 86 -14.55 5.99 -4.26
CA ARG A 86 -14.11 5.54 -5.57
C ARG A 86 -13.27 4.26 -5.43
N LEU A 87 -13.82 3.13 -5.84
CA LEU A 87 -13.06 1.89 -5.95
C LEU A 87 -12.43 1.81 -7.34
N THR A 88 -11.09 1.68 -7.40
CA THR A 88 -10.37 1.63 -8.69
C THR A 88 -10.40 0.24 -9.26
N ASP A 89 -11.02 0.12 -10.41
CA ASP A 89 -10.77 -0.88 -11.45
C ASP A 89 -11.82 -0.84 -12.56
N PRO A 90 -11.61 -1.49 -13.73
CA PRO A 90 -12.58 -1.47 -14.80
C PRO A 90 -13.95 -1.97 -14.33
N ALA A 91 -14.98 -1.43 -14.91
CA ALA A 91 -16.36 -1.87 -14.68
C ALA A 91 -16.49 -3.38 -14.92
N LEU A 92 -17.34 -4.05 -14.14
CA LEU A 92 -17.67 -5.45 -14.37
C LEU A 92 -18.33 -5.62 -15.75
N GLY A 93 -17.87 -6.57 -16.55
CA GLY A 93 -18.42 -6.89 -17.86
C GLY A 93 -17.48 -6.58 -19.01
N ARG A 94 -18.01 -6.73 -20.24
CA ARG A 94 -17.27 -6.41 -21.46
C ARG A 94 -16.97 -4.90 -21.52
N PRO A 95 -15.71 -4.49 -21.84
CA PRO A 95 -15.40 -3.08 -22.02
C PRO A 95 -16.34 -2.46 -23.07
N LYS A 96 -16.93 -1.30 -22.77
CA LYS A 96 -17.70 -0.56 -23.75
C LYS A 96 -16.76 -0.11 -24.86
N THR A 97 -17.09 -0.49 -26.10
CA THR A 97 -16.38 -0.03 -27.31
C THR A 97 -16.74 1.44 -27.51
N GLY A 98 -15.91 2.35 -27.01
CA GLY A 98 -16.09 3.79 -27.15
C GLY A 98 -14.83 4.51 -26.67
N GLU A 99 -14.64 5.74 -27.11
CA GLU A 99 -13.53 6.58 -26.66
C GLU A 99 -13.59 6.72 -25.13
N THR A 100 -12.68 6.03 -24.46
CA THR A 100 -12.47 6.26 -23.03
C THR A 100 -11.95 7.68 -22.89
N ASP A 101 -12.70 8.52 -22.19
CA ASP A 101 -12.33 9.92 -21.97
C ASP A 101 -10.88 10.02 -21.50
N ARG A 102 -10.12 10.98 -22.07
CA ARG A 102 -8.71 11.23 -21.70
C ARG A 102 -8.53 11.39 -20.19
N LYS A 103 -9.50 11.96 -19.51
CA LYS A 103 -9.50 12.12 -18.05
C LYS A 103 -9.52 10.75 -17.33
N GLN A 104 -10.39 9.85 -17.79
CA GLN A 104 -10.49 8.50 -17.22
C GLN A 104 -9.20 7.70 -17.43
N LYS A 105 -8.60 7.78 -18.64
CA LYS A 105 -7.29 7.13 -18.90
C LYS A 105 -6.18 7.68 -18.01
N ARG A 106 -6.10 8.99 -17.83
CA ARG A 106 -5.13 9.61 -16.91
C ARG A 106 -5.34 9.16 -15.47
N GLN A 107 -6.60 9.08 -15.02
CA GLN A 107 -6.90 8.63 -13.68
C GLN A 107 -6.51 7.16 -13.48
N MET A 108 -6.84 6.27 -14.42
CA MET A 108 -6.44 4.86 -14.38
C MET A 108 -4.91 4.70 -14.35
N TYR A 109 -4.17 5.50 -15.12
CA TYR A 109 -2.72 5.49 -15.08
C TYR A 109 -2.17 5.93 -13.73
N LYS A 110 -2.70 7.03 -13.16
CA LYS A 110 -2.33 7.50 -11.82
C LYS A 110 -2.60 6.43 -10.76
N ASP A 111 -3.79 5.84 -10.77
CA ASP A 111 -4.17 4.79 -9.83
C ASP A 111 -3.24 3.56 -9.94
N ALA A 112 -2.81 3.20 -11.15
CA ALA A 112 -1.82 2.13 -11.36
C ALA A 112 -0.44 2.49 -10.78
N CYS A 113 0.01 3.73 -10.97
CA CYS A 113 1.27 4.22 -10.36
C CYS A 113 1.19 4.24 -8.83
N ASP A 114 0.07 4.71 -8.28
CA ASP A 114 -0.13 4.78 -6.84
C ASP A 114 -0.18 3.35 -6.22
N ARG A 115 -0.77 2.38 -6.94
CA ARG A 115 -0.74 0.97 -6.52
C ARG A 115 0.67 0.38 -6.52
N ASN A 116 1.48 0.70 -7.53
CA ASN A 116 2.89 0.27 -7.56
C ASN A 116 3.68 0.82 -6.35
N ALA A 117 3.32 1.99 -5.84
CA ALA A 117 3.93 2.53 -4.63
C ALA A 117 3.64 1.66 -3.39
N VAL A 118 2.47 1.04 -3.29
CA VAL A 118 2.15 0.07 -2.22
C VAL A 118 3.04 -1.16 -2.31
N GLU A 119 3.22 -1.73 -3.52
CA GLU A 119 4.14 -2.85 -3.75
C GLU A 119 5.58 -2.48 -3.38
N GLY A 120 6.00 -1.26 -3.72
CA GLY A 120 7.30 -0.70 -3.35
C GLY A 120 7.48 -0.62 -1.84
N ARG A 121 6.43 -0.24 -1.08
CA ARG A 121 6.45 -0.22 0.40
C ARG A 121 6.61 -1.63 0.97
N ASN A 122 5.86 -2.61 0.47
CA ASN A 122 6.00 -3.99 0.89
C ASN A 122 7.40 -4.56 0.59
N GLY A 123 7.94 -4.26 -0.59
CA GLY A 123 9.31 -4.63 -0.95
C GLY A 123 10.36 -3.98 -0.04
N ASN A 124 10.14 -2.73 0.37
CA ASN A 124 11.01 -2.03 1.30
C ASN A 124 10.95 -2.63 2.71
N ALA A 125 9.73 -2.91 3.21
CA ALA A 125 9.52 -3.57 4.50
C ALA A 125 10.29 -4.91 4.57
N LYS A 126 10.22 -5.71 3.53
CA LYS A 126 10.94 -6.98 3.43
C LYS A 126 12.46 -6.79 3.39
N ARG A 127 12.97 -6.00 2.43
CA ARG A 127 14.42 -5.91 2.16
C ARG A 127 15.21 -5.09 3.16
N ARG A 128 14.63 -4.02 3.73
CA ARG A 128 15.34 -3.08 4.61
C ARG A 128 14.99 -3.22 6.08
N PHE A 129 13.79 -3.71 6.37
CA PHE A 129 13.28 -3.78 7.74
C PHE A 129 13.06 -5.21 8.24
N GLY A 130 13.35 -6.23 7.41
CA GLY A 130 13.37 -7.63 7.82
C GLY A 130 12.00 -8.30 7.89
N LEU A 131 10.95 -7.74 7.23
CA LEU A 131 9.61 -8.33 7.24
C LEU A 131 9.53 -9.69 6.50
N ASP A 132 10.53 -10.06 5.75
CA ASP A 132 10.65 -11.35 5.06
C ASP A 132 11.12 -12.48 5.99
N LEU A 133 11.70 -12.15 7.16
CA LEU A 133 12.23 -13.12 8.11
C LEU A 133 11.82 -12.77 9.54
N ILE A 134 10.67 -13.25 9.97
CA ILE A 134 10.20 -13.13 11.35
C ILE A 134 10.87 -14.22 12.21
N ALA A 135 11.70 -13.82 13.16
CA ALA A 135 12.46 -14.73 14.01
C ALA A 135 11.64 -15.25 15.20
N ALA A 136 10.60 -14.54 15.60
CA ALA A 136 9.73 -14.90 16.71
C ALA A 136 9.02 -16.24 16.47
N LYS A 137 8.99 -17.10 17.50
CA LYS A 137 8.45 -18.46 17.40
C LYS A 137 7.02 -18.62 17.89
N LEU A 138 6.53 -17.70 18.70
CA LEU A 138 5.16 -17.69 19.22
C LEU A 138 4.28 -16.79 18.38
N ASP A 139 3.00 -17.11 18.27
CA ASP A 139 2.03 -16.34 17.48
C ASP A 139 2.02 -14.85 17.89
N GLU A 140 1.87 -14.58 19.19
CA GLU A 140 1.80 -13.20 19.70
C GLU A 140 3.10 -12.41 19.50
N THR A 141 4.25 -13.05 19.70
CA THR A 141 5.54 -12.39 19.47
C THR A 141 5.81 -12.15 17.98
N ALA A 142 5.37 -13.04 17.09
CA ALA A 142 5.49 -12.86 15.66
C ALA A 142 4.62 -11.67 15.16
N LYS A 143 3.39 -11.53 15.68
CA LYS A 143 2.53 -10.36 15.41
C LYS A 143 3.18 -9.08 15.89
N THR A 144 3.73 -9.09 17.12
CA THR A 144 4.42 -7.94 17.71
C THR A 144 5.65 -7.56 16.88
N GLU A 145 6.46 -8.54 16.47
CA GLU A 145 7.64 -8.30 15.63
C GLU A 145 7.24 -7.66 14.29
N ALA A 146 6.23 -8.18 13.62
CA ALA A 146 5.71 -7.58 12.38
C ALA A 146 5.22 -6.14 12.59
N ALA A 147 4.49 -5.87 13.67
CA ALA A 147 4.01 -4.53 14.01
C ALA A 147 5.16 -3.56 14.29
N LEU A 148 6.20 -3.98 15.02
CA LEU A 148 7.40 -3.17 15.30
C LEU A 148 8.19 -2.86 14.03
N ILE A 149 8.31 -3.81 13.11
CA ILE A 149 8.94 -3.59 11.80
C ILE A 149 8.21 -2.49 11.02
N LEU A 150 6.89 -2.56 10.97
CA LEU A 150 6.08 -1.54 10.29
C LEU A 150 6.16 -0.18 10.98
N LEU A 151 6.20 -0.16 12.31
CA LEU A 151 6.40 1.07 13.08
C LEU A 151 7.75 1.71 12.77
N ALA A 152 8.84 0.93 12.75
CA ALA A 152 10.18 1.41 12.41
C ALA A 152 10.22 1.98 10.98
N MET A 153 9.59 1.29 10.01
CA MET A 153 9.48 1.76 8.64
C MET A 153 8.70 3.08 8.55
N ASN A 154 7.62 3.22 9.29
CA ASN A 154 6.83 4.45 9.33
C ASN A 154 7.59 5.59 10.01
N ALA A 155 8.32 5.32 11.07
CA ALA A 155 9.18 6.30 11.74
C ALA A 155 10.28 6.81 10.80
N ALA A 156 10.95 5.91 10.07
CA ALA A 156 11.95 6.29 9.06
C ALA A 156 11.32 7.17 7.96
N HIS A 157 10.12 6.82 7.47
CA HIS A 157 9.40 7.63 6.49
C HIS A 157 9.02 9.02 7.03
N ALA A 158 8.55 9.10 8.25
CA ALA A 158 8.24 10.37 8.90
C ALA A 158 9.48 11.27 9.01
N LEU A 159 10.61 10.68 9.43
CA LEU A 159 11.89 11.37 9.53
C LEU A 159 12.39 11.89 8.16
N GLU A 160 12.33 11.05 7.11
CA GLU A 160 12.68 11.46 5.75
C GLU A 160 11.83 12.67 5.30
N ARG A 161 10.53 12.64 5.51
CA ARG A 161 9.62 13.75 5.16
C ARG A 161 9.91 15.02 5.95
N TRP A 162 10.19 14.87 7.25
CA TRP A 162 10.54 15.99 8.11
C TRP A 162 11.86 16.63 7.67
N LEU A 163 12.89 15.83 7.41
CA LEU A 163 14.18 16.31 6.92
C LEU A 163 14.04 17.04 5.58
N LEU A 164 13.28 16.47 4.63
CA LEU A 164 13.05 17.11 3.33
C LEU A 164 12.38 18.48 3.50
N ARG A 165 11.37 18.61 4.36
CA ARG A 165 10.73 19.90 4.66
C ARG A 165 11.70 20.86 5.31
N PHE A 166 12.44 20.41 6.34
CA PHE A 166 13.42 21.21 7.03
C PHE A 166 14.47 21.79 6.05
N PHE A 167 14.95 20.98 5.12
CA PHE A 167 15.90 21.43 4.11
C PHE A 167 15.26 22.36 3.07
N GLN A 168 14.02 22.15 2.66
CA GLN A 168 13.31 23.03 1.74
C GLN A 168 13.01 24.40 2.34
N GLU A 169 12.70 24.47 3.62
CA GLU A 169 12.39 25.72 4.34
C GLU A 169 13.63 26.43 4.88
N SER A 170 14.75 25.74 4.99
CA SER A 170 16.00 26.31 5.49
C SER A 170 16.59 27.33 4.51
N PRO A 171 16.84 28.58 4.94
CA PRO A 171 17.47 29.60 4.09
C PRO A 171 18.87 29.21 3.63
N PHE A 172 19.52 28.28 4.31
CA PHE A 172 20.88 27.81 3.99
C PHE A 172 20.97 27.15 2.61
N TRP A 173 19.92 26.43 2.17
CA TRP A 173 19.89 25.80 0.85
C TRP A 173 19.58 26.78 -0.28
N ARG A 174 18.93 27.90 -0.01
CA ARG A 174 18.76 29.00 -0.98
C ARG A 174 20.09 29.63 -1.37
N ILE A 175 21.11 29.60 -0.49
CA ILE A 175 22.44 30.12 -0.73
C ILE A 175 23.32 29.13 -1.53
N LEU A 176 23.13 27.81 -1.28
CA LEU A 176 23.87 26.76 -1.99
C LEU A 176 23.30 26.46 -3.39
N TRP A 177 22.04 26.77 -3.62
CA TRP A 177 21.35 26.60 -4.90
C TRP A 177 21.22 27.92 -5.68
N LEU A 178 22.24 28.74 -5.65
CA LEU A 178 22.42 29.74 -6.69
C LEU A 178 22.61 28.99 -8.01
N PRO A 179 21.86 29.33 -9.07
CA PRO A 179 22.01 28.70 -10.36
C PRO A 179 23.41 28.92 -10.87
N ARG A 180 24.29 27.95 -10.74
CA ARG A 180 25.53 27.91 -11.52
C ARG A 180 25.05 27.79 -12.97
N GLY A 181 25.36 28.84 -13.73
CA GLY A 181 25.06 29.15 -15.11
C GLY A 181 24.35 28.05 -15.92
N SER A 182 23.32 28.47 -16.61
CA SER A 182 22.58 27.69 -17.61
C SER A 182 23.56 26.97 -18.54
N ILE A 183 23.67 25.63 -18.40
CA ILE A 183 24.32 24.84 -19.43
C ILE A 183 23.26 24.61 -20.48
N MET A 184 23.31 25.38 -21.56
CA MET A 184 22.53 25.10 -22.80
C MET A 184 23.19 23.89 -23.45
N PHE A 185 22.40 22.79 -23.54
CA PHE A 185 22.75 21.72 -24.46
C PHE A 185 22.13 22.07 -25.83
N PHE A 186 23.00 22.28 -26.83
CA PHE A 186 22.63 22.26 -28.25
C PHE A 186 22.70 20.79 -28.74
N GLN A 187 21.67 20.38 -29.47
CA GLN A 187 21.71 19.17 -30.30
C GLN A 187 22.50 19.46 -31.57
#